data_c924b69565224206d47b4baa1b0d6691
#
_entry.id   c924b69565224206d47b4baa1b0d6691
#
_cell.length_a   1.000
_cell.length_b   1.000
_cell.length_c   1.000
_cell.angle_alpha   90.00
_cell.angle_beta   90.00
_cell.angle_gamma   90.00
#
_symmetry.space_group_name_H-M   'P 1'
#
loop_
_entity.id
_entity.type
_entity.pdbx_description
1 polymer ?
#
loop_
_entity_poly.entity_id
_entity_poly.type
_entity_poly.pdbx_seq_one_letter_code
_entity_poly.pdbx_strand_id
1 'polypeptide(L)'
;MEIEVPVSELRKNKVFVATPMYGGMASGMYCKASCDLATTATKYEIDLKFFYLFNESLVPRARNYCVDEFLRSDYTHLMFIDADICYSPEYVLTLSALCSEEKPIIGGPYPKKVIAWEKVRNAVDKGLGDDDPLDLDKFTGDFVFNPTTGTTQISLGEPVEVLEVGTGFMMIRREALDAWREAYPQFAYKPDHNRSEHFTGDRYIHAYFDTVIDNDSWLGEGNSNNSDRYLSEDYMFCQLARKIGLTTWLCPWMSLQHVGTYVFNGSLKDLGRLEYAAHGADMKHRPYVEERRKKIQNTTALKTKKKGKRK
;
A
#
# COMPACT_ATOMS: atom_id res chain seq x y z
N MET A 1 -2.16 4.40 16.48
CA MET A 1 -3.00 5.60 16.66
C MET A 1 -4.43 5.24 16.32
N GLU A 2 -5.36 5.48 17.20
CA GLU A 2 -6.78 5.43 16.87
C GLU A 2 -7.18 6.81 16.35
N ILE A 3 -7.63 6.87 15.10
CA ILE A 3 -8.19 8.09 14.52
C ILE A 3 -9.70 7.95 14.66
N GLU A 4 -10.28 8.72 15.56
CA GLU A 4 -11.73 8.82 15.68
C GLU A 4 -12.26 9.81 14.65
N VAL A 5 -12.98 9.29 13.66
CA VAL A 5 -13.67 10.12 12.66
C VAL A 5 -15.17 9.90 12.80
N PRO A 6 -15.96 10.96 12.97
CA PRO A 6 -17.42 10.84 12.97
C PRO A 6 -17.90 10.24 11.64
N VAL A 7 -18.79 9.26 11.70
CA VAL A 7 -19.38 8.63 10.50
C VAL A 7 -20.04 9.65 9.59
N SER A 8 -20.59 10.75 10.15
CA SER A 8 -21.17 11.85 9.39
C SER A 8 -20.16 12.56 8.47
N GLU A 9 -18.87 12.59 8.85
CA GLU A 9 -17.81 13.16 7.99
C GLU A 9 -17.47 12.19 6.86
N LEU A 10 -17.38 10.88 7.14
CA LEU A 10 -17.14 9.87 6.13
C LEU A 10 -18.25 9.83 5.06
N ARG A 11 -19.50 10.07 5.44
CA ARG A 11 -20.65 10.12 4.51
C ARG A 11 -20.62 11.30 3.52
N LYS A 12 -19.79 12.30 3.77
CA LYS A 12 -19.61 13.41 2.83
C LYS A 12 -18.77 13.03 1.61
N ASN A 13 -17.97 11.99 1.74
CA ASN A 13 -17.07 11.51 0.72
C ASN A 13 -17.71 10.36 -0.07
N LYS A 14 -17.56 10.40 -1.38
CA LYS A 14 -17.94 9.32 -2.29
C LYS A 14 -16.66 8.67 -2.80
N VAL A 15 -16.46 7.40 -2.48
CA VAL A 15 -15.23 6.67 -2.75
C VAL A 15 -15.38 5.73 -3.94
N PHE A 16 -14.61 5.98 -5.00
CA PHE A 16 -14.54 5.14 -6.18
C PHE A 16 -13.29 4.23 -6.07
N VAL A 17 -13.50 2.97 -5.74
CA VAL A 17 -12.40 1.98 -5.64
C VAL A 17 -12.14 1.40 -7.02
N ALA A 18 -10.96 1.71 -7.58
CA ALA A 18 -10.55 1.25 -8.90
C ALA A 18 -9.46 0.18 -8.79
N THR A 19 -9.69 -0.97 -9.43
CA THR A 19 -8.74 -2.09 -9.43
C THR A 19 -8.48 -2.58 -10.84
N PRO A 20 -7.27 -2.36 -11.39
CA PRO A 20 -6.83 -3.04 -12.60
C PRO A 20 -6.71 -4.54 -12.35
N MET A 21 -7.37 -5.36 -13.20
CA MET A 21 -7.41 -6.84 -13.08
C MET A 21 -7.01 -7.49 -14.39
N TYR A 22 -5.70 -7.63 -14.64
CA TYR A 22 -5.23 -8.36 -15.80
C TYR A 22 -5.66 -9.83 -15.74
N GLY A 23 -6.23 -10.34 -16.83
CA GLY A 23 -6.78 -11.69 -16.88
C GLY A 23 -8.03 -11.90 -16.02
N GLY A 24 -8.64 -10.85 -15.47
CA GLY A 24 -9.78 -10.95 -14.56
C GLY A 24 -9.46 -11.60 -13.22
N MET A 25 -8.19 -11.64 -12.83
CA MET A 25 -7.73 -12.35 -11.64
C MET A 25 -7.51 -11.41 -10.45
N ALA A 26 -7.87 -11.90 -9.27
CA ALA A 26 -7.56 -11.25 -8.00
C ALA A 26 -7.16 -12.30 -6.95
N SER A 27 -6.40 -11.90 -5.95
CA SER A 27 -6.09 -12.77 -4.82
C SER A 27 -7.33 -12.99 -3.95
N GLY A 28 -7.47 -14.19 -3.36
CA GLY A 28 -8.57 -14.47 -2.44
C GLY A 28 -8.57 -13.53 -1.22
N MET A 29 -7.40 -13.04 -0.80
CA MET A 29 -7.26 -12.09 0.31
C MET A 29 -7.79 -10.69 -0.09
N TYR A 30 -7.51 -10.24 -1.31
CA TYR A 30 -8.13 -9.02 -1.86
C TYR A 30 -9.66 -9.15 -1.94
N CYS A 31 -10.16 -10.29 -2.46
CA CYS A 31 -11.60 -10.51 -2.56
C CYS A 31 -12.28 -10.44 -1.20
N LYS A 32 -11.69 -11.10 -0.17
CA LYS A 32 -12.19 -11.02 1.21
C LYS A 32 -12.21 -9.58 1.71
N ALA A 33 -11.10 -8.86 1.59
CA ALA A 33 -10.99 -7.46 2.03
C ALA A 33 -12.02 -6.55 1.34
N SER A 34 -12.28 -6.77 0.05
CA SER A 34 -13.29 -6.00 -0.71
C SER A 34 -14.72 -6.31 -0.26
N CYS A 35 -15.04 -7.57 0.05
CA CYS A 35 -16.34 -7.94 0.63
C CYS A 35 -16.53 -7.31 2.02
N ASP A 36 -15.50 -7.34 2.86
CA ASP A 36 -15.52 -6.72 4.18
C ASP A 36 -15.70 -5.20 4.06
N LEU A 37 -15.02 -4.54 3.12
CA LEU A 37 -15.17 -3.11 2.85
C LEU A 37 -16.59 -2.77 2.37
N ALA A 38 -17.14 -3.53 1.42
CA ALA A 38 -18.51 -3.35 0.95
C ALA A 38 -19.54 -3.46 2.08
N THR A 39 -19.37 -4.48 2.92
CA THR A 39 -20.23 -4.70 4.10
C THR A 39 -20.13 -3.53 5.08
N THR A 40 -18.91 -3.06 5.35
CA THR A 40 -18.66 -1.95 6.27
C THR A 40 -19.24 -0.64 5.71
N ALA A 41 -19.01 -0.35 4.44
CA ALA A 41 -19.56 0.84 3.78
C ALA A 41 -21.09 0.84 3.81
N THR A 42 -21.73 -0.30 3.50
CA THR A 42 -23.19 -0.45 3.57
C THR A 42 -23.70 -0.24 4.99
N LYS A 43 -23.06 -0.84 6.01
CA LYS A 43 -23.45 -0.72 7.41
C LYS A 43 -23.44 0.73 7.90
N TYR A 44 -22.50 1.52 7.44
CA TYR A 44 -22.33 2.92 7.84
C TYR A 44 -22.90 3.91 6.84
N GLU A 45 -23.57 3.45 5.78
CA GLU A 45 -24.20 4.27 4.72
C GLU A 45 -23.17 5.20 4.05
N ILE A 46 -21.97 4.68 3.77
CA ILE A 46 -20.90 5.37 3.06
C ILE A 46 -21.04 5.06 1.57
N ASP A 47 -21.07 6.09 0.73
CA ASP A 47 -21.15 5.93 -0.72
C ASP A 47 -19.81 5.43 -1.29
N LEU A 48 -19.80 4.14 -1.66
CA LEU A 48 -18.62 3.46 -2.16
C LEU A 48 -18.98 2.59 -3.37
N LYS A 49 -18.20 2.73 -4.43
CA LYS A 49 -18.35 1.95 -5.67
C LYS A 49 -17.04 1.22 -5.98
N PHE A 50 -17.15 -0.06 -6.33
CA PHE A 50 -16.05 -0.82 -6.92
C PHE A 50 -16.11 -0.74 -8.44
N PHE A 51 -14.97 -0.48 -9.06
CA PHE A 51 -14.75 -0.53 -10.49
C PHE A 51 -13.57 -1.46 -10.81
N TYR A 52 -13.82 -2.46 -11.61
CA TYR A 52 -12.84 -3.44 -12.04
C TYR A 52 -12.55 -3.27 -13.52
N LEU A 53 -11.29 -3.02 -13.87
CA LEU A 53 -10.85 -2.95 -15.25
C LEU A 53 -10.19 -4.26 -15.65
N PHE A 54 -10.84 -5.02 -16.51
CA PHE A 54 -10.38 -6.34 -16.95
C PHE A 54 -9.51 -6.25 -18.21
N ASN A 55 -8.53 -7.16 -18.30
CA ASN A 55 -7.80 -7.48 -19.54
C ASN A 55 -6.99 -6.33 -20.18
N GLU A 56 -6.71 -5.25 -19.47
CA GLU A 56 -5.72 -4.28 -19.92
C GLU A 56 -4.32 -4.72 -19.46
N SER A 57 -3.44 -4.99 -20.42
CA SER A 57 -2.12 -5.55 -20.16
C SER A 57 -1.07 -4.50 -19.77
N LEU A 58 -1.28 -3.26 -20.17
CA LEU A 58 -0.37 -2.15 -19.87
C LEU A 58 -0.85 -1.40 -18.62
N VAL A 59 -0.16 -1.60 -17.50
CA VAL A 59 -0.55 -1.03 -16.19
C VAL A 59 -0.77 0.49 -16.23
N PRO A 60 0.12 1.33 -16.81
CA PRO A 60 -0.15 2.76 -16.92
C PRO A 60 -1.46 3.06 -17.64
N ARG A 61 -1.73 2.39 -18.74
CA ARG A 61 -2.96 2.60 -19.51
C ARG A 61 -4.20 2.15 -18.73
N ALA A 62 -4.10 1.04 -17.98
CA ALA A 62 -5.17 0.59 -17.10
C ALA A 62 -5.53 1.64 -16.05
N ARG A 63 -4.54 2.24 -15.41
CA ARG A 63 -4.77 3.29 -14.41
C ARG A 63 -5.40 4.54 -15.04
N ASN A 64 -4.95 4.93 -16.23
CA ASN A 64 -5.53 6.08 -16.95
C ASN A 64 -7.01 5.85 -17.32
N TYR A 65 -7.39 4.63 -17.71
CA TYR A 65 -8.81 4.29 -17.91
C TYR A 65 -9.61 4.34 -16.61
N CYS A 66 -9.06 3.88 -15.50
CA CYS A 66 -9.71 3.99 -14.20
C CYS A 66 -9.94 5.45 -13.80
N VAL A 67 -8.95 6.33 -14.02
CA VAL A 67 -9.10 7.78 -13.78
C VAL A 67 -10.20 8.37 -14.67
N ASP A 68 -10.23 8.02 -15.96
CA ASP A 68 -11.24 8.53 -16.87
C ASP A 68 -12.66 8.10 -16.45
N GLU A 69 -12.86 6.85 -16.06
CA GLU A 69 -14.15 6.38 -15.55
C GLU A 69 -14.53 7.07 -14.22
N PHE A 70 -13.56 7.29 -13.33
CA PHE A 70 -13.79 8.06 -12.12
C PHE A 70 -14.21 9.50 -12.43
N LEU A 71 -13.50 10.20 -13.30
CA LEU A 71 -13.80 11.61 -13.66
C LEU A 71 -15.16 11.79 -14.35
N ARG A 72 -15.69 10.75 -14.96
CA ARG A 72 -17.04 10.72 -15.56
C ARG A 72 -18.16 10.44 -14.56
N SER A 73 -17.81 10.08 -13.34
CA SER A 73 -18.75 9.86 -12.24
C SER A 73 -18.87 11.11 -11.38
N ASP A 74 -19.73 11.08 -10.36
CA ASP A 74 -19.86 12.13 -9.35
C ASP A 74 -19.11 11.81 -8.05
N TYR A 75 -18.22 10.82 -8.07
CA TYR A 75 -17.41 10.42 -6.92
C TYR A 75 -16.32 11.47 -6.64
N THR A 76 -16.00 11.65 -5.35
CA THR A 76 -15.08 12.71 -4.89
C THR A 76 -13.65 12.21 -4.67
N HIS A 77 -13.50 10.92 -4.37
CA HIS A 77 -12.23 10.29 -4.05
C HIS A 77 -12.02 9.04 -4.92
N LEU A 78 -10.89 9.00 -5.62
CA LEU A 78 -10.42 7.82 -6.32
C LEU A 78 -9.52 7.02 -5.38
N MET A 79 -9.83 5.75 -5.15
CA MET A 79 -9.01 4.82 -4.37
C MET A 79 -8.48 3.72 -5.28
N PHE A 80 -7.19 3.72 -5.58
CA PHE A 80 -6.53 2.60 -6.22
C PHE A 80 -6.20 1.52 -5.19
N ILE A 81 -6.57 0.28 -5.50
CA ILE A 81 -6.16 -0.91 -4.76
C ILE A 81 -5.79 -1.99 -5.79
N ASP A 82 -4.56 -2.48 -5.75
CA ASP A 82 -4.16 -3.56 -6.65
C ASP A 82 -4.80 -4.90 -6.24
N ALA A 83 -5.10 -5.74 -7.22
CA ALA A 83 -5.86 -6.99 -7.07
C ALA A 83 -5.18 -8.05 -6.19
N ASP A 84 -3.98 -7.78 -5.72
CA ASP A 84 -3.15 -8.64 -4.86
C ASP A 84 -2.76 -7.98 -3.53
N ILE A 85 -3.34 -6.82 -3.20
CA ILE A 85 -3.19 -6.17 -1.89
C ILE A 85 -4.30 -6.63 -0.94
N CYS A 86 -3.91 -7.12 0.24
CA CYS A 86 -4.83 -7.38 1.35
C CYS A 86 -4.80 -6.20 2.32
N TYR A 87 -5.97 -5.75 2.73
CA TYR A 87 -6.14 -4.55 3.54
C TYR A 87 -7.30 -4.69 4.53
N SER A 88 -7.32 -3.85 5.56
CA SER A 88 -8.47 -3.67 6.44
C SER A 88 -9.40 -2.58 5.88
N PRO A 89 -10.75 -2.75 5.94
CA PRO A 89 -11.72 -1.74 5.56
C PRO A 89 -11.47 -0.38 6.23
N GLU A 90 -11.06 -0.39 7.49
CA GLU A 90 -10.76 0.81 8.26
C GLU A 90 -9.67 1.67 7.61
N TYR A 91 -8.72 1.06 6.90
CA TYR A 91 -7.66 1.81 6.22
C TYR A 91 -8.22 2.64 5.06
N VAL A 92 -9.15 2.11 4.26
CA VAL A 92 -9.82 2.87 3.20
C VAL A 92 -10.64 4.03 3.78
N LEU A 93 -11.38 3.76 4.86
CA LEU A 93 -12.17 4.79 5.55
C LEU A 93 -11.27 5.86 6.19
N THR A 94 -10.14 5.45 6.77
CA THR A 94 -9.13 6.38 7.32
C THR A 94 -8.53 7.25 6.22
N LEU A 95 -8.15 6.67 5.08
CA LEU A 95 -7.66 7.46 3.94
C LEU A 95 -8.74 8.45 3.46
N SER A 96 -10.00 8.03 3.35
CA SER A 96 -11.11 8.91 2.97
C SER A 96 -11.29 10.09 3.93
N ALA A 97 -11.07 9.89 5.22
CA ALA A 97 -11.14 10.95 6.22
C ALA A 97 -9.95 11.91 6.18
N LEU A 98 -8.75 11.39 5.87
CA LEU A 98 -7.51 12.15 5.87
C LEU A 98 -7.22 12.83 4.52
N CYS A 99 -7.77 12.29 3.42
CA CYS A 99 -7.57 12.84 2.08
C CYS A 99 -8.33 14.16 1.95
N SER A 100 -7.61 15.25 2.03
CA SER A 100 -8.12 16.62 2.12
C SER A 100 -7.44 17.53 1.09
N GLU A 101 -7.81 18.80 1.06
CA GLU A 101 -7.12 19.79 0.24
C GLU A 101 -5.63 19.90 0.60
N GLU A 102 -5.28 19.78 1.88
CA GLU A 102 -3.90 19.79 2.35
C GLU A 102 -3.16 18.49 2.06
N LYS A 103 -3.89 17.38 1.94
CA LYS A 103 -3.37 16.02 1.70
C LYS A 103 -4.09 15.37 0.51
N PRO A 104 -3.95 15.95 -0.69
CA PRO A 104 -4.77 15.56 -1.85
C PRO A 104 -4.44 14.17 -2.42
N ILE A 105 -3.25 13.64 -2.12
CA ILE A 105 -2.78 12.33 -2.54
C ILE A 105 -2.22 11.64 -1.28
N ILE A 106 -2.81 10.50 -0.89
CA ILE A 106 -2.43 9.81 0.34
C ILE A 106 -2.52 8.29 0.16
N GLY A 107 -1.58 7.56 0.74
CA GLY A 107 -1.57 6.10 0.62
C GLY A 107 -1.06 5.38 1.85
N GLY A 108 -1.12 4.05 1.81
CA GLY A 108 -0.54 3.15 2.80
C GLY A 108 0.70 2.43 2.25
N PRO A 109 1.70 2.15 3.08
CA PRO A 109 2.87 1.40 2.68
C PRO A 109 2.52 -0.08 2.51
N TYR A 110 2.80 -0.63 1.35
CA TYR A 110 2.71 -2.07 1.13
C TYR A 110 4.09 -2.65 0.80
N PRO A 111 4.37 -3.90 1.24
CA PRO A 111 5.67 -4.51 1.03
C PRO A 111 5.87 -4.88 -0.45
N LYS A 112 7.11 -4.81 -0.91
CA LYS A 112 7.51 -5.45 -2.17
C LYS A 112 7.43 -6.98 -2.04
N LYS A 113 7.28 -7.67 -3.15
CA LYS A 113 7.27 -9.16 -3.19
C LYS A 113 8.70 -9.72 -3.07
N VAL A 114 9.36 -9.40 -1.97
CA VAL A 114 10.71 -9.87 -1.63
C VAL A 114 10.76 -10.29 -0.16
N ILE A 115 11.70 -11.17 0.19
CA ILE A 115 12.02 -11.49 1.57
C ILE A 115 13.43 -10.98 1.86
N ALA A 116 13.53 -9.94 2.66
CA ALA A 116 14.79 -9.33 3.09
C ALA A 116 15.38 -10.15 4.26
N TRP A 117 16.06 -11.25 3.93
CA TRP A 117 16.62 -12.18 4.92
C TRP A 117 17.61 -11.52 5.88
N GLU A 118 18.32 -10.50 5.44
CA GLU A 118 19.22 -9.70 6.29
C GLU A 118 18.46 -8.94 7.39
N LYS A 119 17.25 -8.46 7.12
CA LYS A 119 16.39 -7.83 8.14
C LYS A 119 15.85 -8.86 9.12
N VAL A 120 15.44 -10.03 8.63
CA VAL A 120 15.02 -11.14 9.48
C VAL A 120 16.15 -11.55 10.42
N ARG A 121 17.38 -11.69 9.91
CA ARG A 121 18.56 -11.98 10.75
C ARG A 121 18.78 -10.91 11.82
N ASN A 122 18.74 -9.63 11.44
CA ASN A 122 18.87 -8.52 12.40
C ASN A 122 17.78 -8.54 13.47
N ALA A 123 16.55 -8.93 13.10
CA ALA A 123 15.44 -9.07 14.05
C ALA A 123 15.72 -10.21 15.05
N VAL A 124 16.22 -11.35 14.56
CA VAL A 124 16.63 -12.48 15.41
C VAL A 124 17.75 -12.07 16.38
N ASP A 125 18.79 -11.39 15.87
CA ASP A 125 19.92 -10.93 16.68
C ASP A 125 19.49 -9.95 17.79
N LYS A 126 18.38 -9.23 17.57
CA LYS A 126 17.74 -8.34 18.57
C LYS A 126 16.72 -9.02 19.46
N GLY A 127 16.47 -10.30 19.28
CA GLY A 127 15.49 -11.07 20.06
C GLY A 127 14.04 -10.75 19.76
N LEU A 128 13.73 -10.15 18.60
CA LEU A 128 12.38 -9.71 18.25
C LEU A 128 11.43 -10.86 17.86
N GLY A 129 11.96 -12.05 17.56
CA GLY A 129 11.17 -13.26 17.32
C GLY A 129 11.17 -14.24 18.49
N ASP A 130 11.64 -13.81 19.60
CA ASP A 130 11.94 -14.67 20.73
C ASP A 130 10.69 -15.16 21.47
N ASP A 131 9.62 -14.36 21.57
CA ASP A 131 8.35 -14.76 22.18
C ASP A 131 7.50 -15.60 21.20
N ASP A 132 7.49 -15.24 19.92
CA ASP A 132 6.88 -16.00 18.84
C ASP A 132 7.73 -15.86 17.56
N PRO A 133 8.32 -16.94 17.04
CA PRO A 133 9.06 -16.90 15.77
C PRO A 133 8.24 -16.42 14.57
N LEU A 134 6.91 -16.53 14.60
CA LEU A 134 6.04 -16.01 13.55
C LEU A 134 6.08 -14.47 13.47
N ASP A 135 6.45 -13.80 14.56
CA ASP A 135 6.66 -12.34 14.55
C ASP A 135 7.78 -11.89 13.62
N LEU A 136 8.70 -12.79 13.24
CA LEU A 136 9.76 -12.49 12.28
C LEU A 136 9.23 -12.18 10.88
N ASP A 137 8.02 -12.62 10.55
CA ASP A 137 7.35 -12.27 9.29
C ASP A 137 7.18 -10.76 9.10
N LYS A 138 7.01 -10.00 10.18
CA LYS A 138 6.89 -8.55 10.19
C LYS A 138 8.16 -7.81 9.70
N PHE A 139 9.30 -8.49 9.66
CA PHE A 139 10.61 -7.94 9.31
C PHE A 139 11.09 -8.38 7.92
N THR A 140 10.24 -9.01 7.12
CA THR A 140 10.60 -9.55 5.81
C THR A 140 10.55 -8.52 4.69
N GLY A 141 9.81 -7.42 4.86
CA GLY A 141 9.44 -6.52 3.77
C GLY A 141 10.37 -5.32 3.55
N ASP A 142 10.53 -4.96 2.29
CA ASP A 142 10.83 -3.60 1.83
C ASP A 142 9.53 -2.95 1.36
N PHE A 143 9.37 -1.64 1.58
CA PHE A 143 8.12 -0.95 1.29
C PHE A 143 8.21 -0.05 0.06
N VAL A 144 7.05 0.18 -0.58
CA VAL A 144 6.94 0.98 -1.80
C VAL A 144 6.59 2.43 -1.44
N PHE A 145 7.60 3.23 -1.19
CA PHE A 145 7.52 4.69 -1.09
C PHE A 145 8.93 5.29 -1.08
N ASN A 146 9.04 6.57 -1.37
CA ASN A 146 10.29 7.33 -1.22
C ASN A 146 10.05 8.53 -0.28
N PRO A 147 10.83 8.66 0.82
CA PRO A 147 10.74 9.79 1.73
C PRO A 147 11.20 11.10 1.06
N THR A 148 10.82 12.23 1.62
CA THR A 148 11.34 13.53 1.20
C THR A 148 12.85 13.61 1.39
N THR A 149 13.52 14.36 0.51
CA THR A 149 14.98 14.50 0.52
C THR A 149 15.47 15.00 1.90
N GLY A 150 16.47 14.30 2.45
CA GLY A 150 17.05 14.63 3.76
C GLY A 150 16.28 14.07 4.97
N THR A 151 15.16 13.40 4.77
CA THR A 151 14.42 12.73 5.86
C THR A 151 15.16 11.47 6.31
N THR A 152 15.63 11.46 7.54
CA THR A 152 16.32 10.32 8.16
C THR A 152 15.43 9.55 9.14
N GLN A 153 14.33 10.16 9.58
CA GLN A 153 13.37 9.59 10.52
C GLN A 153 11.94 9.89 10.06
N ILE A 154 11.06 8.92 10.20
CA ILE A 154 9.63 9.03 9.87
C ILE A 154 8.83 8.78 11.14
N SER A 155 7.87 9.68 11.44
CA SER A 155 6.87 9.43 12.48
C SER A 155 5.98 8.27 12.04
N LEU A 156 5.84 7.24 12.90
CA LEU A 156 5.02 6.06 12.57
C LEU A 156 3.56 6.20 13.02
N GLY A 157 3.23 7.25 13.77
CA GLY A 157 1.90 7.45 14.35
C GLY A 157 1.01 8.47 13.64
N GLU A 158 1.49 9.16 12.63
CA GLU A 158 0.77 10.21 11.92
C GLU A 158 1.10 10.22 10.42
N PRO A 159 0.26 10.83 9.56
CA PRO A 159 0.59 10.96 8.15
C PRO A 159 1.88 11.73 7.95
N VAL A 160 2.75 11.24 7.07
CA VAL A 160 4.02 11.90 6.74
C VAL A 160 4.05 12.27 5.27
N GLU A 161 4.57 13.44 4.95
CA GLU A 161 4.79 13.85 3.57
C GLU A 161 5.95 13.04 2.98
N VAL A 162 5.75 12.53 1.76
CA VAL A 162 6.73 11.73 1.02
C VAL A 162 6.90 12.27 -0.39
N LEU A 163 7.98 11.88 -1.08
CA LEU A 163 8.17 12.24 -2.49
C LEU A 163 7.25 11.43 -3.38
N GLU A 164 7.17 10.13 -3.12
CA GLU A 164 6.48 9.18 -3.99
C GLU A 164 5.83 8.09 -3.13
N VAL A 165 4.63 7.69 -3.51
CA VAL A 165 3.86 6.59 -2.91
C VAL A 165 3.32 5.70 -4.02
N GLY A 166 3.23 4.40 -3.76
CA GLY A 166 2.77 3.44 -4.77
C GLY A 166 1.26 3.42 -4.92
N THR A 167 0.78 3.21 -6.14
CA THR A 167 -0.66 3.13 -6.47
C THR A 167 -1.33 1.83 -6.02
N GLY A 168 -0.58 0.83 -5.53
CA GLY A 168 -1.19 -0.39 -4.99
C GLY A 168 -2.14 -0.15 -3.83
N PHE A 169 -2.00 1.00 -3.12
CA PHE A 169 -2.95 1.45 -2.11
C PHE A 169 -2.87 2.98 -1.94
N MET A 170 -3.52 3.70 -2.87
CA MET A 170 -3.44 5.17 -2.96
C MET A 170 -4.82 5.79 -3.15
N MET A 171 -5.13 6.82 -2.36
CA MET A 171 -6.31 7.65 -2.54
C MET A 171 -5.95 9.02 -3.08
N ILE A 172 -6.75 9.52 -4.02
CA ILE A 172 -6.55 10.79 -4.73
C ILE A 172 -7.86 11.56 -4.75
N ARG A 173 -7.85 12.82 -4.37
CA ARG A 173 -9.00 13.71 -4.52
C ARG A 173 -9.24 14.07 -5.98
N ARG A 174 -10.51 14.24 -6.34
CA ARG A 174 -10.92 14.69 -7.69
C ARG A 174 -10.21 15.96 -8.12
N GLU A 175 -10.20 16.96 -7.25
CA GLU A 175 -9.62 18.26 -7.52
C GLU A 175 -8.11 18.20 -7.83
N ALA A 176 -7.40 17.22 -7.24
CA ALA A 176 -5.99 17.00 -7.55
C ALA A 176 -5.80 16.48 -8.99
N LEU A 177 -6.69 15.61 -9.46
CA LEU A 177 -6.65 15.13 -10.85
C LEU A 177 -7.05 16.23 -11.83
N ASP A 178 -8.04 17.07 -11.48
CA ASP A 178 -8.45 18.21 -12.30
C ASP A 178 -7.31 19.22 -12.43
N ALA A 179 -6.67 19.61 -11.32
CA ALA A 179 -5.50 20.49 -11.31
C ALA A 179 -4.33 19.92 -12.11
N TRP A 180 -4.08 18.61 -12.00
CA TRP A 180 -3.03 17.92 -12.77
C TRP A 180 -3.33 18.00 -14.27
N ARG A 181 -4.56 17.72 -14.68
CA ARG A 181 -5.00 17.79 -16.08
C ARG A 181 -4.85 19.18 -16.68
N GLU A 182 -5.20 20.20 -15.91
CA GLU A 182 -5.07 21.60 -16.34
C GLU A 182 -3.62 22.02 -16.51
N ALA A 183 -2.74 21.56 -15.63
CA ALA A 183 -1.30 21.86 -15.68
C ALA A 183 -0.57 21.14 -16.81
N TYR A 184 -1.05 19.94 -17.19
CA TYR A 184 -0.38 19.07 -18.14
C TYR A 184 -1.26 18.66 -19.33
N PRO A 185 -1.81 19.59 -20.12
CA PRO A 185 -2.70 19.29 -21.24
C PRO A 185 -2.03 18.46 -22.35
N GLN A 186 -0.70 18.47 -22.44
CA GLN A 186 0.09 17.71 -23.42
C GLN A 186 0.01 16.20 -23.24
N PHE A 187 -0.41 15.70 -22.08
CA PHE A 187 -0.61 14.27 -21.83
C PHE A 187 -1.99 13.75 -22.27
N ALA A 188 -2.76 14.56 -22.97
CA ALA A 188 -4.01 14.11 -23.58
C ALA A 188 -3.72 13.18 -24.78
N TYR A 189 -4.40 12.04 -24.85
CA TYR A 189 -4.25 11.09 -25.93
C TYR A 189 -5.58 10.44 -26.35
N LYS A 190 -5.61 9.90 -27.57
CA LYS A 190 -6.76 9.10 -28.04
C LYS A 190 -6.54 7.65 -27.63
N PRO A 191 -7.49 7.03 -26.91
CA PRO A 191 -7.41 5.63 -26.56
C PRO A 191 -7.69 4.74 -27.76
N ASP A 192 -6.98 3.62 -27.85
CA ASP A 192 -7.14 2.63 -28.92
C ASP A 192 -8.37 1.71 -28.73
N HIS A 193 -8.90 1.62 -27.53
CA HIS A 193 -10.00 0.71 -27.18
C HIS A 193 -11.35 1.36 -27.40
N ASN A 194 -11.97 1.07 -28.57
CA ASN A 194 -13.24 1.63 -29.00
C ASN A 194 -14.47 0.77 -28.65
N ARG A 195 -14.32 -0.26 -27.80
CA ARG A 195 -15.33 -1.31 -27.64
C ARG A 195 -15.85 -1.55 -26.23
N SER A 196 -15.74 -0.61 -25.32
CA SER A 196 -16.44 -0.71 -24.04
C SER A 196 -17.82 -0.06 -24.13
N GLU A 197 -18.78 -0.55 -23.37
CA GLU A 197 -20.14 0.05 -23.25
C GLU A 197 -20.11 1.55 -22.92
N HIS A 198 -19.00 2.02 -22.39
CA HIS A 198 -18.81 3.40 -21.89
C HIS A 198 -17.91 4.25 -22.80
N PHE A 199 -17.40 3.70 -23.92
CA PHE A 199 -16.43 4.39 -24.76
C PHE A 199 -16.90 4.46 -26.23
N THR A 200 -17.23 5.66 -26.69
CA THR A 200 -17.72 5.92 -28.04
C THR A 200 -16.63 6.28 -29.06
N GLY A 201 -15.36 6.22 -28.71
CA GLY A 201 -14.23 6.29 -29.64
C GLY A 201 -13.65 7.68 -29.93
N ASP A 202 -14.33 8.76 -29.63
CA ASP A 202 -13.93 10.12 -30.07
C ASP A 202 -13.48 11.06 -28.96
N ARG A 203 -13.20 10.57 -27.74
CA ARG A 203 -12.72 11.40 -26.65
C ARG A 203 -11.23 11.25 -26.42
N TYR A 204 -10.62 12.31 -25.92
CA TYR A 204 -9.28 12.27 -25.34
C TYR A 204 -9.37 11.92 -23.87
N ILE A 205 -8.47 11.07 -23.42
CA ILE A 205 -8.19 10.82 -22.01
C ILE A 205 -6.77 11.29 -21.67
N HIS A 206 -6.40 11.38 -20.39
CA HIS A 206 -5.09 11.88 -20.00
C HIS A 206 -4.22 10.75 -19.43
N ALA A 207 -2.94 10.79 -19.77
CA ALA A 207 -1.92 9.91 -19.23
C ALA A 207 -1.39 10.45 -17.90
N TYR A 208 -2.21 10.37 -16.85
CA TYR A 208 -1.80 10.71 -15.48
C TYR A 208 -0.67 9.81 -14.99
N PHE A 209 -0.72 8.56 -15.44
CA PHE A 209 0.21 7.50 -15.11
C PHE A 209 0.93 7.04 -16.35
N ASP A 210 2.26 7.20 -16.38
CA ASP A 210 3.11 6.71 -17.46
C ASP A 210 4.51 6.38 -16.94
N THR A 211 5.25 5.53 -17.65
CA THR A 211 6.64 5.22 -17.36
C THR A 211 7.55 6.10 -18.21
N VAL A 212 8.35 6.91 -17.56
CA VAL A 212 9.17 7.92 -18.26
C VAL A 212 10.59 7.96 -17.72
N ILE A 213 11.53 8.48 -18.52
CA ILE A 213 12.85 8.87 -18.03
C ILE A 213 12.73 10.30 -17.49
N ASP A 214 13.16 10.53 -16.25
CA ASP A 214 13.10 11.82 -15.56
C ASP A 214 14.16 12.78 -16.12
N ASN A 215 13.91 13.27 -17.33
CA ASN A 215 14.68 14.34 -17.96
C ASN A 215 13.77 15.18 -18.86
N ASP A 216 14.25 16.36 -19.25
CA ASP A 216 13.47 17.33 -20.01
C ASP A 216 13.09 16.84 -21.42
N SER A 217 13.83 15.88 -21.98
CA SER A 217 13.51 15.28 -23.30
C SER A 217 12.20 14.50 -23.28
N TRP A 218 11.83 13.91 -22.15
CA TRP A 218 10.60 13.12 -21.99
C TRP A 218 9.46 13.90 -21.37
N LEU A 219 9.73 14.68 -20.34
CA LEU A 219 8.72 15.37 -19.56
C LEU A 219 8.48 16.82 -20.03
N GLY A 220 9.39 17.37 -20.84
CA GLY A 220 9.40 18.77 -21.22
C GLY A 220 10.15 19.64 -20.22
N GLU A 221 10.62 20.79 -20.70
CA GLU A 221 11.43 21.75 -19.93
C GLU A 221 10.72 22.16 -18.63
N GLY A 222 11.43 22.05 -17.53
CA GLY A 222 10.94 22.38 -16.19
C GLY A 222 10.05 21.35 -15.53
N ASN A 223 9.63 20.28 -16.22
CA ASN A 223 8.79 19.22 -15.65
C ASN A 223 9.59 18.08 -15.02
N SER A 224 10.84 17.87 -15.44
CA SER A 224 11.73 16.86 -14.87
C SER A 224 12.48 17.38 -13.64
N ASN A 225 13.05 16.46 -12.88
CA ASN A 225 14.08 16.75 -11.87
C ASN A 225 15.49 16.45 -12.41
N ASN A 226 15.61 16.05 -13.67
CA ASN A 226 16.86 15.69 -14.36
C ASN A 226 17.66 14.63 -13.57
N SER A 227 16.97 13.66 -12.98
CA SER A 227 17.60 12.57 -12.23
C SER A 227 18.01 11.40 -13.10
N ASP A 228 17.62 11.38 -14.39
CA ASP A 228 17.78 10.29 -15.35
C ASP A 228 17.23 8.93 -14.85
N ARG A 229 16.43 8.93 -13.79
CA ARG A 229 15.75 7.73 -13.32
C ARG A 229 14.66 7.32 -14.30
N TYR A 230 14.52 6.02 -14.53
CA TYR A 230 13.32 5.48 -15.16
C TYR A 230 12.23 5.38 -14.10
N LEU A 231 11.28 6.30 -14.16
CA LEU A 231 10.17 6.38 -13.21
C LEU A 231 9.09 5.35 -13.56
N SER A 232 8.56 4.69 -12.54
CA SER A 232 7.29 3.98 -12.64
C SER A 232 6.13 4.96 -12.78
N GLU A 233 4.98 4.44 -13.18
CA GLU A 233 3.80 5.26 -13.47
C GLU A 233 3.31 6.06 -12.25
N ASP A 234 3.35 5.45 -11.08
CA ASP A 234 3.00 6.07 -9.80
C ASP A 234 3.99 7.17 -9.38
N TYR A 235 5.28 6.93 -9.61
CA TYR A 235 6.31 7.91 -9.28
C TYR A 235 6.28 9.11 -10.22
N MET A 236 6.06 8.89 -11.51
CA MET A 236 5.84 9.98 -12.48
C MET A 236 4.64 10.84 -12.07
N PHE A 237 3.50 10.22 -11.74
CA PHE A 237 2.32 10.94 -11.26
C PHE A 237 2.62 11.78 -10.03
N CYS A 238 3.26 11.20 -9.01
CA CYS A 238 3.62 11.90 -7.77
C CYS A 238 4.56 13.07 -8.03
N GLN A 239 5.58 12.88 -8.86
CA GLN A 239 6.55 13.95 -9.17
C GLN A 239 5.90 15.13 -9.89
N LEU A 240 5.09 14.87 -10.91
CA LEU A 240 4.39 15.93 -11.63
C LEU A 240 3.32 16.63 -10.75
N ALA A 241 2.62 15.89 -9.90
CA ALA A 241 1.71 16.47 -8.93
C ALA A 241 2.43 17.43 -7.98
N ARG A 242 3.61 17.06 -7.48
CA ARG A 242 4.42 17.93 -6.60
C ARG A 242 4.92 19.18 -7.30
N LYS A 243 5.21 19.12 -8.59
CA LYS A 243 5.65 20.30 -9.37
C LYS A 243 4.59 21.40 -9.49
N ILE A 244 3.33 21.03 -9.37
CA ILE A 244 2.20 21.99 -9.35
C ILE A 244 1.72 22.32 -7.92
N GLY A 245 2.51 21.95 -6.90
CA GLY A 245 2.22 22.27 -5.50
C GLY A 245 1.31 21.30 -4.77
N LEU A 246 0.89 20.19 -5.40
CA LEU A 246 0.19 19.12 -4.70
C LEU A 246 1.19 18.31 -3.85
N THR A 247 0.71 17.82 -2.71
CA THR A 247 1.54 17.04 -1.78
C THR A 247 1.13 15.57 -1.79
N THR A 248 2.09 14.69 -1.55
CA THR A 248 1.90 13.25 -1.43
C THR A 248 2.18 12.80 0.00
N TRP A 249 1.29 11.97 0.55
CA TRP A 249 1.32 11.57 1.96
C TRP A 249 1.27 10.06 2.13
N LEU A 250 1.91 9.60 3.19
CA LEU A 250 1.91 8.19 3.59
C LEU A 250 1.32 8.05 4.99
N CYS A 251 0.55 6.99 5.22
CA CYS A 251 0.07 6.57 6.55
C CYS A 251 0.92 5.38 7.05
N PRO A 252 2.06 5.61 7.74
CA PRO A 252 3.05 4.56 8.02
C PRO A 252 2.55 3.43 8.93
N TRP A 253 1.51 3.68 9.73
CA TRP A 253 0.93 2.68 10.64
C TRP A 253 0.06 1.62 9.96
N MET A 254 -0.29 1.82 8.68
CA MET A 254 -1.12 0.86 7.96
C MET A 254 -0.31 -0.39 7.64
N SER A 255 -0.82 -1.54 8.04
CA SER A 255 -0.20 -2.85 7.77
C SER A 255 -0.94 -3.52 6.63
N LEU A 256 -0.36 -3.47 5.44
CA LEU A 256 -0.88 -4.08 4.23
C LEU A 256 -0.10 -5.36 3.92
N GLN A 257 -0.76 -6.31 3.24
CA GLN A 257 -0.10 -7.52 2.76
C GLN A 257 -0.13 -7.54 1.23
N HIS A 258 0.97 -7.96 0.62
CA HIS A 258 1.11 -8.07 -0.82
C HIS A 258 1.22 -9.53 -1.23
N VAL A 259 0.18 -10.06 -1.84
CA VAL A 259 0.13 -11.47 -2.25
C VAL A 259 0.96 -11.67 -3.51
N GLY A 260 1.80 -12.70 -3.51
CA GLY A 260 2.66 -13.04 -4.65
C GLY A 260 2.99 -14.51 -4.68
N THR A 261 3.61 -14.93 -5.78
CA THR A 261 4.16 -16.28 -5.91
C THR A 261 5.50 -16.38 -5.20
N TYR A 262 5.68 -17.41 -4.38
CA TYR A 262 6.93 -17.72 -3.71
C TYR A 262 7.37 -19.16 -4.05
N VAL A 263 8.67 -19.33 -4.31
CA VAL A 263 9.25 -20.66 -4.52
C VAL A 263 9.75 -21.17 -3.18
N PHE A 264 9.04 -22.14 -2.63
CA PHE A 264 9.41 -22.76 -1.36
C PHE A 264 10.62 -23.68 -1.55
N ASN A 265 11.76 -23.30 -0.98
CA ASN A 265 13.00 -24.08 -1.00
C ASN A 265 13.25 -24.70 0.37
N GLY A 266 13.91 -25.86 0.37
CA GLY A 266 14.34 -26.53 1.59
C GLY A 266 15.36 -27.61 1.29
N SER A 267 16.19 -27.94 2.26
CA SER A 267 17.15 -29.00 2.21
C SER A 267 17.09 -29.81 3.50
N LEU A 268 16.69 -31.09 3.41
CA LEU A 268 16.67 -31.97 4.57
C LEU A 268 18.07 -32.11 5.20
N LYS A 269 19.12 -32.08 4.37
CA LYS A 269 20.50 -32.10 4.83
C LYS A 269 20.83 -30.89 5.71
N ASP A 270 20.35 -29.70 5.31
CA ASP A 270 20.64 -28.49 6.07
C ASP A 270 19.74 -28.38 7.32
N LEU A 271 18.51 -28.88 7.26
CA LEU A 271 17.64 -28.99 8.44
C LEU A 271 18.26 -29.90 9.51
N GLY A 272 18.98 -30.97 9.12
CA GLY A 272 19.70 -31.81 10.05
C GLY A 272 20.76 -31.08 10.88
N ARG A 273 21.29 -29.95 10.40
CA ARG A 273 22.24 -29.09 11.15
C ARG A 273 21.57 -28.30 12.29
N LEU A 274 20.24 -28.17 12.25
CA LEU A 274 19.48 -27.53 13.31
C LEU A 274 18.98 -28.50 14.38
N GLU A 275 19.31 -29.79 14.24
CA GLU A 275 18.84 -30.84 15.16
C GLU A 275 17.31 -30.95 15.28
N TYR A 276 16.57 -30.46 14.25
CA TYR A 276 15.13 -30.57 14.19
C TYR A 276 14.69 -31.80 13.40
N ALA A 277 13.58 -32.40 13.83
CA ALA A 277 12.95 -33.47 13.07
C ALA A 277 12.36 -32.91 11.76
N ALA A 278 12.46 -33.68 10.67
CA ALA A 278 11.97 -33.33 9.35
C ALA A 278 10.44 -33.27 9.26
N HIS A 279 9.73 -33.71 10.29
CA HIS A 279 8.25 -33.76 10.35
C HIS A 279 7.70 -32.87 11.44
N GLY A 280 6.62 -32.12 11.11
CA GLY A 280 5.96 -31.18 12.01
C GLY A 280 5.34 -31.77 13.30
N ALA A 281 5.37 -33.11 13.46
CA ALA A 281 4.91 -33.77 14.68
C ALA A 281 5.71 -33.38 15.94
N ASP A 282 6.99 -33.03 15.80
CA ASP A 282 7.87 -32.67 16.90
C ASP A 282 7.94 -31.18 17.23
N MET A 283 7.09 -30.36 16.60
CA MET A 283 6.97 -28.93 16.95
C MET A 283 6.54 -28.69 18.41
N LYS A 284 6.10 -29.74 19.11
CA LYS A 284 5.71 -29.66 20.54
C LYS A 284 6.92 -29.61 21.49
N HIS A 285 8.09 -30.06 21.07
CA HIS A 285 9.32 -30.03 21.85
C HIS A 285 10.34 -29.07 21.22
N ARG A 286 10.14 -27.79 21.40
CA ARG A 286 11.15 -26.77 21.14
C ARG A 286 11.91 -26.50 22.46
N PRO A 287 13.13 -27.03 22.67
CA PRO A 287 13.90 -26.75 23.88
C PRO A 287 14.03 -25.27 24.18
N TYR A 288 14.14 -24.48 23.13
CA TYR A 288 14.24 -23.03 23.13
C TYR A 288 13.01 -22.34 23.73
N VAL A 289 11.78 -22.81 23.41
CA VAL A 289 10.54 -22.25 23.96
C VAL A 289 10.38 -22.57 25.45
N GLU A 290 10.82 -23.77 25.89
CA GLU A 290 10.78 -24.17 27.29
C GLU A 290 11.80 -23.42 28.15
N GLU A 291 13.05 -23.31 27.69
CA GLU A 291 14.08 -22.53 28.40
C GLU A 291 13.65 -21.06 28.56
N ARG A 292 13.02 -20.52 27.57
CA ARG A 292 12.55 -19.14 27.60
C ARG A 292 11.32 -18.94 28.48
N ARG A 293 10.33 -19.83 28.42
CA ARG A 293 9.21 -19.80 29.39
C ARG A 293 9.74 -19.82 30.81
N LYS A 294 10.79 -20.61 31.09
CA LYS A 294 11.49 -20.62 32.38
C LYS A 294 12.19 -19.28 32.68
N LYS A 295 12.85 -18.64 31.70
CA LYS A 295 13.49 -17.34 31.88
C LYS A 295 12.46 -16.23 32.13
N ILE A 296 11.36 -16.17 31.38
CA ILE A 296 10.28 -15.20 31.56
C ILE A 296 9.60 -15.36 32.91
N GLN A 297 9.27 -16.60 33.31
CA GLN A 297 8.69 -16.89 34.63
C GLN A 297 9.62 -16.45 35.76
N ASN A 298 10.92 -16.72 35.65
CA ASN A 298 11.90 -16.28 36.64
C ASN A 298 12.07 -14.77 36.70
N THR A 299 12.00 -14.07 35.55
CA THR A 299 12.09 -12.60 35.49
C THR A 299 10.82 -11.94 36.07
N THR A 300 9.66 -12.51 35.83
CA THR A 300 8.40 -12.04 36.40
C THR A 300 8.33 -12.29 37.90
N ALA A 301 8.81 -13.44 38.37
CA ALA A 301 8.92 -13.75 39.80
C ALA A 301 9.91 -12.81 40.57
N LEU A 302 10.99 -12.41 39.90
CA LEU A 302 11.94 -11.41 40.46
C LEU A 302 11.35 -10.00 40.53
N LYS A 303 10.52 -9.59 39.56
CA LYS A 303 9.83 -8.29 39.56
C LYS A 303 8.73 -8.23 40.64
N THR A 304 8.00 -9.31 40.89
CA THR A 304 7.00 -9.39 41.97
C THR A 304 7.64 -9.38 43.36
N LYS A 305 8.78 -10.06 43.55
CA LYS A 305 9.52 -10.01 44.83
C LYS A 305 10.11 -8.64 45.13
N LYS A 306 10.52 -7.86 44.12
CA LYS A 306 10.99 -6.48 44.31
C LYS A 306 9.88 -5.49 44.66
N LYS A 307 8.65 -5.68 44.19
CA LYS A 307 7.47 -4.87 44.58
C LYS A 307 6.96 -5.16 45.98
N GLY A 308 7.14 -6.40 46.49
CA GLY A 308 6.75 -6.76 47.85
C GLY A 308 7.70 -6.32 48.98
N LYS A 309 8.87 -5.76 48.65
CA LYS A 309 9.84 -5.22 49.63
C LYS A 309 9.86 -3.68 49.80
N ARG A 310 8.90 -3.00 49.15
CA ARG A 310 8.66 -1.55 49.30
C ARG A 310 7.29 -1.29 49.89
N LYS A 311 7.02 -1.79 51.06
CA LYS A 311 5.96 -1.36 52.00
C LYS A 311 6.58 -1.23 53.39
#